data_83775c7ade81a9ec69fc3ee746b3fdb8
#
_entry.id   83775c7ade81a9ec69fc3ee746b3fdb8
#
_cell.length_a   1.000
_cell.length_b   1.000
_cell.length_c   1.000
_cell.angle_alpha   90.00
_cell.angle_beta   90.00
_cell.angle_gamma   90.00
#
_symmetry.space_group_name_H-M   'P 1'
#
loop_
_entity.id
_entity.type
_entity.pdbx_description
1 polymer ?
#
loop_
_entity_poly.entity_id
_entity_poly.type
_entity_poly.pdbx_seq_one_letter_code
_entity_poly.pdbx_strand_id
1 'polypeptide(L)'
;DCQVLVFCGVSFMGESACLLSPEKQVLMPDMEADCPMAHMVTKEEVDTFQDKYDDLAVVCYINSTAEIKSWSDVCVTSANAVDIVAKLPNKNILFIPDKNLGHYVAAQVPSKNVMVVDGYCPIHHKMQAQEIKDLMAEHPEAEVCVHPECNEAVVALADYIGSTSGIIKYATESPKKEFIIGTEMGVS
;
A
#
# COMPACT_ATOMS: atom_id res chain seq x y z
N ASP A 1 -16.02 20.64 8.33
CA ASP A 1 -16.45 21.73 9.23
C ASP A 1 -16.33 21.39 10.74
N CYS A 2 -15.73 20.23 11.12
CA CYS A 2 -15.48 19.91 12.53
C CYS A 2 -14.14 20.48 13.01
N GLN A 3 -14.05 20.78 14.32
CA GLN A 3 -12.81 21.23 14.96
C GLN A 3 -12.03 20.07 15.59
N VAL A 4 -12.70 18.95 15.86
CA VAL A 4 -12.14 17.76 16.49
C VAL A 4 -12.37 16.56 15.58
N LEU A 5 -11.31 15.78 15.35
CA LEU A 5 -11.33 14.49 14.65
C LEU A 5 -11.04 13.38 15.67
N VAL A 6 -11.95 12.43 15.80
CA VAL A 6 -11.67 11.18 16.53
C VAL A 6 -11.27 10.12 15.51
N PHE A 7 -9.99 9.73 15.51
CA PHE A 7 -9.42 8.82 14.51
C PHE A 7 -9.30 7.42 15.10
N CYS A 8 -10.20 6.51 14.72
CA CYS A 8 -10.19 5.11 15.13
C CYS A 8 -9.35 4.31 14.13
N GLY A 9 -8.04 4.34 14.27
CA GLY A 9 -7.08 3.71 13.37
C GLY A 9 -5.68 3.67 13.98
N VAL A 10 -4.69 3.35 13.16
CA VAL A 10 -3.29 3.28 13.59
C VAL A 10 -2.60 4.66 13.60
N SER A 11 -1.50 4.76 14.32
CA SER A 11 -0.80 6.03 14.64
C SER A 11 -0.47 6.87 13.41
N PHE A 12 0.07 6.29 12.32
CA PHE A 12 0.42 7.05 11.12
C PHE A 12 -0.79 7.72 10.42
N MET A 13 -2.01 7.19 10.63
CA MET A 13 -3.24 7.80 10.11
C MET A 13 -3.59 9.06 10.90
N GLY A 14 -3.43 9.01 12.23
CA GLY A 14 -3.57 10.19 13.10
C GLY A 14 -2.54 11.28 12.78
N GLU A 15 -1.28 10.89 12.58
CA GLU A 15 -0.22 11.82 12.12
C GLU A 15 -0.59 12.48 10.80
N SER A 16 -1.06 11.69 9.83
CA SER A 16 -1.49 12.22 8.53
C SER A 16 -2.66 13.19 8.66
N ALA A 17 -3.63 12.91 9.55
CA ALA A 17 -4.73 13.82 9.83
C ALA A 17 -4.24 15.15 10.43
N CYS A 18 -3.25 15.12 11.34
CA CYS A 18 -2.62 16.32 11.88
C CYS A 18 -1.90 17.14 10.80
N LEU A 19 -1.15 16.48 9.91
CA LEU A 19 -0.43 17.14 8.82
C LEU A 19 -1.37 17.81 7.82
N LEU A 20 -2.50 17.17 7.51
CA LEU A 20 -3.48 17.68 6.53
C LEU A 20 -4.45 18.70 7.10
N SER A 21 -4.60 18.76 8.41
CA SER A 21 -5.52 19.68 9.11
C SER A 21 -4.89 20.17 10.42
N PRO A 22 -3.80 20.97 10.34
CA PRO A 22 -3.04 21.38 11.53
C PRO A 22 -3.85 22.29 12.48
N GLU A 23 -4.94 22.86 12.00
CA GLU A 23 -5.86 23.68 12.80
C GLU A 23 -6.85 22.85 13.64
N LYS A 24 -6.90 21.52 13.43
CA LYS A 24 -7.85 20.64 14.12
C LYS A 24 -7.18 19.84 15.22
N GLN A 25 -7.96 19.54 16.24
CA GLN A 25 -7.55 18.60 17.27
C GLN A 25 -7.82 17.16 16.78
N VAL A 26 -6.76 16.35 16.70
CA VAL A 26 -6.87 14.92 16.37
C VAL A 26 -6.74 14.11 17.66
N LEU A 27 -7.74 13.31 17.95
CA LEU A 27 -7.78 12.40 19.10
C LEU A 27 -7.75 10.94 18.61
N MET A 28 -6.92 10.16 19.23
CA MET A 28 -6.85 8.71 18.98
C MET A 28 -7.30 7.97 20.22
N PRO A 29 -8.27 7.05 20.15
CA PRO A 29 -8.75 6.27 21.28
C PRO A 29 -7.66 5.37 21.88
N ASP A 30 -6.75 4.88 21.05
CA ASP A 30 -5.61 4.07 21.42
C ASP A 30 -4.35 4.61 20.73
N MET A 31 -3.43 5.15 21.52
CA MET A 31 -2.16 5.70 21.02
C MET A 31 -1.12 4.61 20.73
N GLU A 32 -1.35 3.36 21.19
CA GLU A 32 -0.48 2.22 20.94
C GLU A 32 -0.90 1.44 19.67
N ALA A 33 -2.05 1.79 19.07
CA ALA A 33 -2.47 1.22 17.81
C ALA A 33 -1.51 1.62 16.70
N ASP A 34 -0.75 0.66 16.18
CA ASP A 34 0.34 0.91 15.23
C ASP A 34 0.39 -0.13 14.11
N CYS A 35 1.16 0.18 13.07
CA CYS A 35 1.41 -0.69 11.93
C CYS A 35 2.91 -1.01 11.85
N PRO A 36 3.33 -2.26 12.00
CA PRO A 36 4.76 -2.61 11.92
C PRO A 36 5.43 -2.15 10.62
N MET A 37 4.73 -2.20 9.49
CA MET A 37 5.26 -1.75 8.20
C MET A 37 5.63 -0.27 8.20
N ALA A 38 4.92 0.55 8.98
CA ALA A 38 5.18 2.00 9.05
C ALA A 38 6.57 2.35 9.61
N HIS A 39 7.30 1.38 10.15
CA HIS A 39 8.65 1.53 10.73
C HIS A 39 9.72 0.69 10.01
N MET A 40 9.39 0.06 8.87
CA MET A 40 10.29 -0.87 8.16
C MET A 40 11.22 -0.20 7.15
N VAL A 41 11.57 1.06 7.36
CA VAL A 41 12.58 1.74 6.55
C VAL A 41 13.37 2.71 7.43
N THR A 42 14.66 2.80 7.20
CA THR A 42 15.57 3.69 7.91
C THR A 42 16.02 4.86 7.03
N LYS A 43 16.45 5.95 7.67
CA LYS A 43 17.01 7.10 6.92
C LYS A 43 18.25 6.71 6.14
N GLU A 44 19.11 5.87 6.73
CA GLU A 44 20.35 5.38 6.12
C GLU A 44 20.08 4.58 4.82
N GLU A 45 19.01 3.79 4.79
CA GLU A 45 18.61 3.08 3.56
C GLU A 45 18.22 4.09 2.47
N VAL A 46 17.41 5.10 2.81
CA VAL A 46 16.99 6.13 1.85
C VAL A 46 18.21 6.91 1.35
N ASP A 47 19.11 7.35 2.25
CA ASP A 47 20.33 8.09 1.92
C ASP A 47 21.25 7.30 0.98
N THR A 48 21.37 5.97 1.21
CA THR A 48 22.16 5.09 0.34
C THR A 48 21.68 5.12 -1.11
N PHE A 49 20.36 5.19 -1.33
CA PHE A 49 19.82 5.31 -2.68
C PHE A 49 19.95 6.72 -3.24
N GLN A 50 19.78 7.76 -2.41
CA GLN A 50 19.96 9.16 -2.82
C GLN A 50 21.40 9.44 -3.24
N ASP A 51 22.38 8.88 -2.54
CA ASP A 51 23.81 9.00 -2.90
C ASP A 51 24.17 8.25 -4.20
N LYS A 52 23.42 7.22 -4.54
CA LYS A 52 23.71 6.36 -5.71
C LYS A 52 23.07 6.84 -7.01
N TYR A 53 21.98 7.58 -6.95
CA TYR A 53 21.20 7.96 -8.13
C TYR A 53 20.87 9.45 -8.12
N ASP A 54 21.51 10.24 -9.00
CA ASP A 54 21.27 11.69 -9.14
C ASP A 54 19.83 12.04 -9.54
N ASP A 55 19.17 11.15 -10.31
CA ASP A 55 17.77 11.30 -10.76
C ASP A 55 16.88 10.33 -9.98
N LEU A 56 16.83 10.46 -8.66
CA LEU A 56 15.97 9.66 -7.79
C LEU A 56 14.75 10.47 -7.34
N ALA A 57 13.57 9.82 -7.36
CA ALA A 57 12.42 10.26 -6.57
C ALA A 57 12.08 9.20 -5.53
N VAL A 58 11.94 9.62 -4.28
CA VAL A 58 11.49 8.77 -3.17
C VAL A 58 9.97 8.84 -3.09
N VAL A 59 9.31 7.73 -3.37
CA VAL A 59 7.85 7.57 -3.34
C VAL A 59 7.47 6.82 -2.09
N CYS A 60 6.77 7.49 -1.18
CA CYS A 60 6.36 6.93 0.09
C CYS A 60 4.91 6.46 0.05
N TYR A 61 4.67 5.20 0.33
CA TYR A 61 3.33 4.72 0.63
C TYR A 61 2.83 5.35 1.93
N ILE A 62 1.59 5.83 1.92
CA ILE A 62 0.99 6.59 3.03
C ILE A 62 1.02 5.84 4.37
N ASN A 63 1.12 4.51 4.34
CA ASN A 63 1.24 3.65 5.51
C ASN A 63 2.67 3.70 6.10
N SER A 64 3.07 4.90 6.49
CA SER A 64 4.39 5.25 7.02
C SER A 64 4.25 6.34 8.07
N THR A 65 5.21 6.47 8.97
CA THR A 65 5.25 7.56 9.94
C THR A 65 5.44 8.92 9.27
N ALA A 66 5.10 10.00 9.96
CA ALA A 66 5.34 11.37 9.48
C ALA A 66 6.84 11.61 9.23
N GLU A 67 7.72 11.01 10.04
CA GLU A 67 9.17 11.08 9.88
C GLU A 67 9.60 10.50 8.54
N ILE A 68 9.20 9.27 8.20
CA ILE A 68 9.52 8.62 6.92
C ILE A 68 8.96 9.41 5.73
N LYS A 69 7.75 9.94 5.86
CA LYS A 69 7.16 10.83 4.85
C LYS A 69 8.01 12.08 4.61
N SER A 70 8.69 12.60 5.64
CA SER A 70 9.55 13.79 5.52
C SER A 70 10.82 13.56 4.68
N TRP A 71 11.22 12.29 4.46
CA TRP A 71 12.36 11.92 3.61
C TRP A 71 11.97 11.69 2.14
N SER A 72 10.70 11.90 1.80
CA SER A 72 10.12 11.50 0.52
C SER A 72 9.72 12.71 -0.32
N ASP A 73 9.76 12.55 -1.65
CA ASP A 73 9.33 13.57 -2.60
C ASP A 73 7.81 13.59 -2.78
N VAL A 74 7.18 12.43 -2.66
CA VAL A 74 5.72 12.28 -2.81
C VAL A 74 5.18 11.12 -1.99
N CYS A 75 3.98 11.31 -1.43
CA CYS A 75 3.22 10.24 -0.77
C CYS A 75 2.11 9.73 -1.70
N VAL A 76 1.91 8.42 -1.67
CA VAL A 76 0.92 7.71 -2.51
C VAL A 76 0.07 6.76 -1.68
N THR A 77 -1.08 6.38 -2.23
CA THR A 77 -1.92 5.28 -1.74
C THR A 77 -1.87 4.11 -2.73
N SER A 78 -2.33 2.93 -2.33
CA SER A 78 -2.48 1.79 -3.25
C SER A 78 -3.39 2.09 -4.45
N ALA A 79 -4.29 3.07 -4.33
CA ALA A 79 -5.19 3.46 -5.40
C ALA A 79 -4.55 4.35 -6.48
N ASN A 80 -3.50 5.13 -6.14
CA ASN A 80 -2.93 6.13 -7.05
C ASN A 80 -1.43 5.97 -7.31
N ALA A 81 -0.77 4.98 -6.70
CA ALA A 81 0.67 4.79 -6.80
C ALA A 81 1.15 4.63 -8.25
N VAL A 82 0.48 3.79 -9.03
CA VAL A 82 0.82 3.56 -10.45
C VAL A 82 0.73 4.87 -11.24
N ASP A 83 -0.37 5.60 -11.12
CA ASP A 83 -0.61 6.84 -11.86
C ASP A 83 0.39 7.95 -11.50
N ILE A 84 0.73 8.07 -10.21
CA ILE A 84 1.69 9.07 -9.75
C ILE A 84 3.09 8.72 -10.23
N VAL A 85 3.54 7.48 -10.02
CA VAL A 85 4.88 7.03 -10.46
C VAL A 85 5.05 7.17 -11.96
N ALA A 86 4.03 6.84 -12.76
CA ALA A 86 4.07 7.01 -14.21
C ALA A 86 4.29 8.47 -14.66
N LYS A 87 3.78 9.44 -13.86
CA LYS A 87 3.84 10.88 -14.17
C LYS A 87 5.08 11.59 -13.61
N LEU A 88 5.81 10.98 -12.69
CA LEU A 88 7.05 11.59 -12.18
C LEU A 88 8.06 11.78 -13.32
N PRO A 89 8.80 12.90 -13.37
CA PRO A 89 9.84 13.10 -14.37
C PRO A 89 11.03 12.15 -14.21
N ASN A 90 11.34 11.77 -12.97
CA ASN A 90 12.47 10.92 -12.60
C ASN A 90 12.35 9.53 -13.23
N LYS A 91 13.49 8.99 -13.70
CA LYS A 91 13.59 7.62 -14.18
C LYS A 91 13.75 6.62 -13.05
N ASN A 92 14.53 7.00 -12.03
CA ASN A 92 14.80 6.17 -10.87
C ASN A 92 13.80 6.50 -9.75
N ILE A 93 13.14 5.48 -9.24
CA ILE A 93 12.13 5.59 -8.18
C ILE A 93 12.53 4.67 -7.04
N LEU A 94 12.64 5.19 -5.85
CA LEU A 94 12.70 4.40 -4.63
C LEU A 94 11.30 4.35 -4.01
N PHE A 95 10.69 3.18 -4.02
CA PHE A 95 9.36 2.96 -3.43
C PHE A 95 9.50 2.40 -2.01
N ILE A 96 8.96 3.11 -1.03
CA ILE A 96 9.04 2.76 0.39
C ILE A 96 7.64 2.79 1.04
N PRO A 97 7.39 2.06 2.16
CA PRO A 97 8.18 0.96 2.70
C PRO A 97 7.81 -0.40 2.11
N ASP A 98 6.66 -0.56 1.43
CA ASP A 98 6.10 -1.85 1.00
C ASP A 98 6.71 -2.34 -0.32
N LYS A 99 7.53 -3.40 -0.24
CA LYS A 99 8.15 -4.01 -1.43
C LYS A 99 7.15 -4.66 -2.39
N ASN A 100 6.07 -5.26 -1.87
CA ASN A 100 5.09 -5.95 -2.71
C ASN A 100 4.32 -4.94 -3.56
N LEU A 101 3.81 -3.87 -2.94
CA LEU A 101 3.20 -2.76 -3.68
C LEU A 101 4.21 -2.11 -4.65
N GLY A 102 5.47 -1.94 -4.23
CA GLY A 102 6.53 -1.43 -5.09
C GLY A 102 6.79 -2.32 -6.30
N HIS A 103 6.83 -3.65 -6.15
CA HIS A 103 6.95 -4.59 -7.27
C HIS A 103 5.74 -4.56 -8.19
N TYR A 104 4.53 -4.45 -7.62
CA TYR A 104 3.31 -4.27 -8.42
C TYR A 104 3.39 -2.99 -9.26
N VAL A 105 3.80 -1.86 -8.66
CA VAL A 105 4.00 -0.59 -9.39
C VAL A 105 5.06 -0.74 -10.47
N ALA A 106 6.19 -1.41 -10.18
CA ALA A 106 7.26 -1.66 -11.16
C ALA A 106 6.74 -2.43 -12.38
N ALA A 107 5.90 -3.45 -12.16
CA ALA A 107 5.30 -4.22 -13.26
C ALA A 107 4.34 -3.38 -14.12
N GLN A 108 3.62 -2.43 -13.52
CA GLN A 108 2.67 -1.55 -14.23
C GLN A 108 3.36 -0.38 -14.94
N VAL A 109 4.57 0.02 -14.51
CA VAL A 109 5.31 1.16 -15.08
C VAL A 109 6.72 0.74 -15.53
N PRO A 110 6.84 -0.12 -16.55
CA PRO A 110 8.13 -0.69 -16.99
C PRO A 110 9.10 0.34 -17.57
N SER A 111 8.66 1.56 -17.83
CA SER A 111 9.50 2.67 -18.27
C SER A 111 10.34 3.27 -17.14
N LYS A 112 10.04 2.96 -15.88
CA LYS A 112 10.75 3.44 -14.70
C LYS A 112 11.63 2.33 -14.11
N ASN A 113 12.71 2.73 -13.46
CA ASN A 113 13.53 1.84 -12.64
C ASN A 113 13.02 1.95 -11.19
N VAL A 114 12.04 1.12 -10.82
CA VAL A 114 11.48 1.12 -9.48
C VAL A 114 12.28 0.17 -8.60
N MET A 115 12.87 0.72 -7.55
CA MET A 115 13.62 0.02 -6.51
C MET A 115 12.81 0.01 -5.23
N VAL A 116 13.00 -0.99 -4.40
CA VAL A 116 12.28 -1.17 -3.14
C VAL A 116 13.25 -1.44 -1.98
N VAL A 117 12.79 -1.19 -0.75
CA VAL A 117 13.41 -1.66 0.49
C VAL A 117 12.74 -2.96 0.95
N ASP A 118 13.27 -3.65 1.95
CA ASP A 118 12.74 -4.94 2.41
C ASP A 118 11.59 -4.80 3.44
N GLY A 119 10.75 -3.78 3.29
CA GLY A 119 9.52 -3.61 4.08
C GLY A 119 8.32 -4.29 3.44
N TYR A 120 7.30 -4.63 4.23
CA TYR A 120 6.09 -5.29 3.77
C TYR A 120 4.96 -5.23 4.80
N CYS A 121 3.72 -5.37 4.35
CA CYS A 121 2.57 -5.56 5.23
C CYS A 121 2.55 -7.02 5.75
N PRO A 122 2.68 -7.26 7.08
CA PRO A 122 2.68 -8.64 7.61
C PRO A 122 1.39 -9.41 7.34
N ILE A 123 0.27 -8.71 7.21
CA ILE A 123 -1.03 -9.32 6.93
C ILE A 123 -1.07 -9.87 5.51
N HIS A 124 -0.77 -9.05 4.52
CA HIS A 124 -0.84 -9.42 3.10
C HIS A 124 0.32 -10.32 2.68
N HIS A 125 1.53 -10.06 3.17
CA HIS A 125 2.73 -10.81 2.76
C HIS A 125 2.69 -12.27 3.15
N LYS A 126 2.06 -12.62 4.29
CA LYS A 126 1.98 -14.01 4.79
C LYS A 126 0.91 -14.87 4.10
N MET A 127 0.02 -14.29 3.30
CA MET A 127 -0.99 -15.06 2.56
C MET A 127 -0.32 -16.06 1.65
N GLN A 128 -0.83 -17.29 1.63
CA GLN A 128 -0.24 -18.36 0.85
C GLN A 128 -1.02 -18.58 -0.46
N ALA A 129 -0.29 -18.64 -1.57
CA ALA A 129 -0.91 -18.93 -2.87
C ALA A 129 -1.65 -20.27 -2.89
N GLN A 130 -1.24 -21.23 -2.04
CA GLN A 130 -1.93 -22.52 -1.93
C GLN A 130 -3.33 -22.36 -1.31
N GLU A 131 -3.48 -21.52 -0.30
CA GLU A 131 -4.78 -21.23 0.32
C GLU A 131 -5.77 -20.64 -0.70
N ILE A 132 -5.29 -19.74 -1.55
CA ILE A 132 -6.12 -19.18 -2.64
C ILE A 132 -6.49 -20.27 -3.65
N LYS A 133 -5.56 -21.15 -4.06
CA LYS A 133 -5.83 -22.23 -4.99
C LYS A 133 -6.84 -23.25 -4.44
N ASP A 134 -6.78 -23.53 -3.15
CA ASP A 134 -7.70 -24.44 -2.48
C ASP A 134 -9.13 -23.86 -2.51
N LEU A 135 -9.27 -22.56 -2.20
CA LEU A 135 -10.53 -21.85 -2.31
C LEU A 135 -11.05 -21.77 -3.75
N MET A 136 -10.19 -21.55 -4.74
CA MET A 136 -10.58 -21.58 -6.16
C MET A 136 -11.11 -22.96 -6.59
N ALA A 137 -10.56 -24.04 -6.02
CA ALA A 137 -11.02 -25.40 -6.31
C ALA A 137 -12.40 -25.69 -5.65
N GLU A 138 -12.67 -25.12 -4.48
CA GLU A 138 -13.97 -25.22 -3.78
C GLU A 138 -15.04 -24.32 -4.41
N HIS A 139 -14.62 -23.15 -4.96
CA HIS A 139 -15.47 -22.10 -5.53
C HIS A 139 -15.07 -21.77 -6.97
N PRO A 140 -15.27 -22.67 -7.95
CA PRO A 140 -14.75 -22.53 -9.31
C PRO A 140 -15.35 -21.35 -10.12
N GLU A 141 -16.47 -20.80 -9.67
CA GLU A 141 -17.11 -19.63 -10.30
C GLU A 141 -16.70 -18.29 -9.65
N ALA A 142 -15.97 -18.33 -8.52
CA ALA A 142 -15.55 -17.13 -7.81
C ALA A 142 -14.43 -16.40 -8.54
N GLU A 143 -14.47 -15.07 -8.52
CA GLU A 143 -13.36 -14.23 -8.96
C GLU A 143 -12.42 -13.90 -7.79
N VAL A 144 -11.13 -13.95 -8.05
CA VAL A 144 -10.08 -13.67 -7.07
C VAL A 144 -9.71 -12.19 -7.10
N CYS A 145 -9.97 -11.48 -6.02
CA CYS A 145 -9.65 -10.06 -5.88
C CYS A 145 -8.62 -9.86 -4.77
N VAL A 146 -7.45 -9.32 -5.08
CA VAL A 146 -6.37 -9.17 -4.10
C VAL A 146 -5.87 -7.74 -3.98
N HIS A 147 -5.35 -7.42 -2.79
CA HIS A 147 -4.64 -6.16 -2.57
C HIS A 147 -3.19 -6.26 -3.10
N PRO A 148 -2.63 -5.21 -3.73
CA PRO A 148 -1.27 -5.23 -4.29
C PRO A 148 -0.14 -5.32 -3.24
N GLU A 149 -0.45 -5.25 -1.94
CA GLU A 149 0.48 -5.58 -0.85
C GLU A 149 0.68 -7.10 -0.66
N CYS A 150 -0.12 -7.94 -1.31
CA CYS A 150 0.07 -9.38 -1.32
C CYS A 150 1.37 -9.74 -2.04
N ASN A 151 1.98 -10.88 -1.66
CA ASN A 151 3.16 -11.37 -2.35
C ASN A 151 2.85 -11.74 -3.82
N GLU A 152 3.88 -11.76 -4.65
CA GLU A 152 3.75 -11.96 -6.09
C GLU A 152 3.01 -13.27 -6.46
N ALA A 153 3.21 -14.34 -5.69
CA ALA A 153 2.57 -15.62 -5.95
C ALA A 153 1.05 -15.58 -5.74
N VAL A 154 0.56 -14.74 -4.83
CA VAL A 154 -0.88 -14.48 -4.62
C VAL A 154 -1.41 -13.54 -5.68
N VAL A 155 -0.68 -12.45 -5.96
CA VAL A 155 -1.04 -11.48 -7.01
C VAL A 155 -1.20 -12.14 -8.38
N ALA A 156 -0.34 -13.14 -8.70
CA ALA A 156 -0.38 -13.89 -9.96
C ALA A 156 -1.65 -14.75 -10.14
N LEU A 157 -2.43 -15.00 -9.09
CA LEU A 157 -3.68 -15.77 -9.14
C LEU A 157 -4.92 -14.88 -9.29
N ALA A 158 -4.77 -13.55 -9.23
CA ALA A 158 -5.89 -12.63 -9.15
C ALA A 158 -6.51 -12.32 -10.51
N ASP A 159 -7.84 -12.29 -10.55
CA ASP A 159 -8.62 -11.71 -11.65
C ASP A 159 -8.66 -10.18 -11.55
N TYR A 160 -8.63 -9.66 -10.31
CA TYR A 160 -8.58 -8.22 -10.04
C TYR A 160 -7.55 -7.90 -8.95
N ILE A 161 -6.73 -6.88 -9.22
CA ILE A 161 -5.76 -6.35 -8.25
C ILE A 161 -6.07 -4.87 -8.02
N GLY A 162 -6.28 -4.47 -6.78
CA GLY A 162 -6.60 -3.08 -6.48
C GLY A 162 -6.60 -2.74 -4.99
N SER A 163 -6.77 -1.44 -4.73
CA SER A 163 -6.94 -0.95 -3.36
C SER A 163 -8.22 -1.49 -2.72
N THR A 164 -8.35 -1.36 -1.41
CA THR A 164 -9.58 -1.71 -0.66
C THR A 164 -10.84 -1.18 -1.32
N SER A 165 -10.89 0.12 -1.63
CA SER A 165 -12.03 0.73 -2.31
C SER A 165 -12.22 0.22 -3.75
N GLY A 166 -11.13 -0.11 -4.43
CA GLY A 166 -11.14 -0.73 -5.75
C GLY A 166 -11.77 -2.12 -5.72
N ILE A 167 -11.39 -2.97 -4.76
CA ILE A 167 -11.95 -4.31 -4.57
C ILE A 167 -13.44 -4.23 -4.27
N ILE A 168 -13.85 -3.36 -3.34
CA ILE A 168 -15.26 -3.14 -3.00
C ILE A 168 -16.06 -2.73 -4.25
N LYS A 169 -15.54 -1.77 -5.00
CA LYS A 169 -16.19 -1.30 -6.22
C LYS A 169 -16.31 -2.42 -7.25
N TYR A 170 -15.22 -3.14 -7.51
CA TYR A 170 -15.20 -4.24 -8.47
C TYR A 170 -16.23 -5.33 -8.11
N ALA A 171 -16.23 -5.79 -6.86
CA ALA A 171 -17.18 -6.81 -6.39
C ALA A 171 -18.64 -6.33 -6.44
N THR A 172 -18.88 -5.01 -6.22
CA THR A 172 -20.23 -4.43 -6.29
C THR A 172 -20.74 -4.33 -7.73
N GLU A 173 -19.87 -4.01 -8.69
CA GLU A 173 -20.24 -3.79 -10.09
C GLU A 173 -20.16 -5.08 -10.92
N SER A 174 -19.48 -6.13 -10.47
CA SER A 174 -19.33 -7.41 -11.15
C SER A 174 -20.68 -8.15 -11.20
N PRO A 175 -21.01 -8.85 -12.32
CA PRO A 175 -22.14 -9.74 -12.41
C PRO A 175 -21.97 -11.05 -11.62
N LYS A 176 -20.77 -11.34 -11.14
CA LYS A 176 -20.44 -12.54 -10.35
C LYS A 176 -21.10 -12.50 -8.96
N LYS A 177 -21.26 -13.66 -8.36
CA LYS A 177 -21.93 -13.83 -7.07
C LYS A 177 -21.00 -14.29 -5.96
N GLU A 178 -19.80 -14.75 -6.32
CA GLU A 178 -18.80 -15.27 -5.39
C GLU A 178 -17.47 -14.61 -5.67
N PHE A 179 -16.76 -14.23 -4.60
CA PHE A 179 -15.44 -13.62 -4.65
C PHE A 179 -14.54 -14.22 -3.59
N ILE A 180 -13.30 -14.47 -3.95
CA ILE A 180 -12.21 -14.80 -3.03
C ILE A 180 -11.43 -13.51 -2.81
N ILE A 181 -11.49 -12.98 -1.59
CA ILE A 181 -10.92 -11.68 -1.26
C ILE A 181 -9.58 -11.86 -0.52
N GLY A 182 -8.47 -11.55 -1.19
CA GLY A 182 -7.12 -11.59 -0.64
C GLY A 182 -6.70 -10.22 -0.09
N THR A 183 -7.23 -9.84 1.08
CA THR A 183 -6.87 -8.63 1.80
C THR A 183 -7.10 -8.78 3.30
N GLU A 184 -7.03 -7.68 4.06
CA GLU A 184 -7.32 -7.66 5.49
C GLU A 184 -8.81 -8.00 5.73
N MET A 185 -9.08 -8.79 6.77
CA MET A 185 -10.41 -9.37 7.04
C MET A 185 -11.51 -8.32 7.29
N GLY A 186 -11.16 -7.11 7.73
CA GLY A 186 -12.13 -6.03 7.95
C GLY A 186 -12.72 -5.44 6.66
N VAL A 187 -12.28 -5.90 5.48
CA VAL A 187 -12.78 -5.46 4.17
C VAL A 187 -13.92 -6.37 3.67
N SER A 188 -13.97 -7.61 4.14
CA SER A 188 -14.95 -8.65 3.73
C SER A 188 -16.30 -8.52 4.44
#